data_1cfc7a3fb2f877142e8ee2e403976dc9
#
_entry.id   1cfc7a3fb2f877142e8ee2e403976dc9
#
_cell.length_a   1.000
_cell.length_b   1.000
_cell.length_c   1.000
_cell.angle_alpha   90.00
_cell.angle_beta   90.00
_cell.angle_gamma   90.00
#
_symmetry.space_group_name_H-M   'P 1'
#
loop_
_entity.id
_entity.type
_entity.pdbx_description
1 polymer ?
#
loop_
_entity_poly.entity_id
_entity_poly.type
_entity_poly.pdbx_seq_one_letter_code
_entity_poly.pdbx_strand_id
1 'polypeptide(L)'
;FFHQWYPYIDVSAGGSVRGTIAAVDMVLPLIDEDTVVIPGHGSTVSDRAGLTAYRDMLQAVTDRIQVLIDEGRTLDEVQAARPTTEWDPVWGQNFMTPEHFVRLVYGDLTGEL
;
A
#
# COMPACT_ATOMS: atom_id res chain seq x y z
N PHE A 1 2.98 9.61 -4.75
CA PHE A 1 2.82 8.17 -4.48
C PHE A 1 4.07 7.40 -4.88
N PHE A 2 4.09 6.11 -4.55
CA PHE A 2 5.21 5.22 -4.86
C PHE A 2 4.82 4.36 -6.07
N HIS A 3 5.43 4.61 -7.22
CA HIS A 3 5.09 3.89 -8.44
C HIS A 3 5.72 2.50 -8.43
N GLN A 4 4.88 1.45 -8.33
CA GLN A 4 5.30 0.05 -8.29
C GLN A 4 6.31 -0.28 -7.18
N TRP A 5 6.27 0.48 -6.08
CA TRP A 5 7.00 0.19 -4.84
C TRP A 5 6.01 0.13 -3.70
N TYR A 6 6.24 -0.73 -2.73
CA TYR A 6 5.51 -0.65 -1.48
C TYR A 6 5.85 0.67 -0.79
N PRO A 7 4.84 1.41 -0.34
CA PRO A 7 5.08 2.73 0.23
C PRO A 7 5.60 2.67 1.66
N TYR A 8 6.33 3.69 2.05
CA TYR A 8 6.47 4.06 3.45
C TYR A 8 5.33 5.01 3.81
N ILE A 9 4.67 4.72 4.92
CA ILE A 9 3.60 5.57 5.47
C ILE A 9 3.98 5.85 6.92
N ASP A 10 4.14 7.12 7.27
CA ASP A 10 4.53 7.53 8.61
C ASP A 10 3.34 7.48 9.57
N VAL A 11 3.06 6.29 10.06
CA VAL A 11 1.96 6.07 11.00
C VAL A 11 2.18 6.84 12.31
N SER A 12 3.44 6.98 12.75
CA SER A 12 3.76 7.71 13.98
C SER A 12 3.45 9.20 13.89
N ALA A 13 3.44 9.76 12.68
CA ALA A 13 3.09 11.16 12.44
C ALA A 13 1.62 11.35 12.02
N GLY A 14 0.79 10.34 12.20
CA GLY A 14 -0.64 10.40 11.88
C GLY A 14 -1.00 9.94 10.48
N GLY A 15 -0.05 9.42 9.70
CA GLY A 15 -0.32 8.79 8.43
C GLY A 15 -1.05 7.47 8.59
N SER A 16 -1.81 7.06 7.57
CA SER A 16 -2.50 5.77 7.58
C SER A 16 -2.67 5.21 6.16
N VAL A 17 -2.77 3.89 6.07
CA VAL A 17 -3.04 3.21 4.80
C VAL A 17 -4.40 3.65 4.25
N ARG A 18 -5.42 3.69 5.10
CA ARG A 18 -6.78 4.09 4.69
C ARG A 18 -6.82 5.55 4.27
N GLY A 19 -6.06 6.42 4.94
CA GLY A 19 -5.93 7.83 4.57
C GLY A 19 -5.23 7.99 3.21
N THR A 20 -4.22 7.18 2.93
CA THR A 20 -3.55 7.18 1.63
C THR A 20 -4.50 6.75 0.51
N ILE A 21 -5.28 5.69 0.72
CA ILE A 21 -6.30 5.26 -0.23
C ILE A 21 -7.33 6.36 -0.47
N ALA A 22 -7.83 6.99 0.60
CA ALA A 22 -8.81 8.06 0.50
C ALA A 22 -8.26 9.27 -0.28
N ALA A 23 -6.99 9.62 -0.07
CA ALA A 23 -6.34 10.70 -0.81
C ALA A 23 -6.27 10.40 -2.31
N VAL A 24 -5.91 9.18 -2.68
CA VAL A 24 -5.88 8.75 -4.09
C VAL A 24 -7.29 8.78 -4.68
N ASP A 25 -8.28 8.31 -3.94
CA ASP A 25 -9.68 8.30 -4.38
C ASP A 25 -10.21 9.74 -4.62
N MET A 26 -9.67 10.73 -3.93
CA MET A 26 -10.01 12.15 -4.19
C MET A 26 -9.38 12.68 -5.47
N VAL A 27 -8.21 12.18 -5.85
CA VAL A 27 -7.47 12.64 -7.03
C VAL A 27 -7.98 11.99 -8.32
N LEU A 28 -8.27 10.69 -8.30
CA LEU A 28 -8.61 9.91 -9.50
C LEU A 28 -9.74 10.52 -10.33
N PRO A 29 -10.84 11.05 -9.76
CA PRO A 29 -11.90 11.68 -10.55
C PRO A 29 -11.50 12.99 -11.21
N LEU A 30 -10.38 13.61 -10.77
CA LEU A 30 -9.92 14.91 -11.27
C LEU A 30 -8.96 14.79 -12.45
N ILE A 31 -8.51 13.58 -12.78
CA ILE A 31 -7.54 13.30 -13.85
C ILE A 31 -8.14 12.31 -14.86
N ASP A 32 -7.52 12.23 -16.02
CA ASP A 32 -7.90 11.32 -17.11
C ASP A 32 -6.68 10.56 -17.65
N GLU A 33 -6.87 9.79 -18.72
CA GLU A 33 -5.80 8.98 -19.30
C GLU A 33 -4.69 9.82 -19.97
N ASP A 34 -4.94 11.09 -20.23
CA ASP A 34 -3.93 12.00 -20.81
C ASP A 34 -3.11 12.72 -19.74
N THR A 35 -3.51 12.61 -18.47
CA THR A 35 -2.81 13.26 -17.36
C THR A 35 -1.48 12.57 -17.10
N VAL A 36 -0.41 13.36 -17.05
CA VAL A 36 0.91 12.90 -16.62
C VAL A 36 0.97 13.01 -15.10
N VAL A 37 1.30 11.90 -14.43
CA VAL A 37 1.47 11.85 -12.98
C VAL A 37 2.95 11.67 -12.67
N ILE A 38 3.49 12.53 -11.83
CA ILE A 38 4.89 12.45 -11.41
C ILE A 38 4.91 11.87 -9.99
N PRO A 39 5.31 10.59 -9.82
CA PRO A 39 5.39 10.00 -8.49
C PRO A 39 6.59 10.56 -7.71
N GLY A 40 6.48 10.58 -6.39
CA GLY A 40 7.60 10.96 -5.54
C GLY A 40 8.70 9.91 -5.51
N HIS A 41 8.35 8.64 -5.76
CA HIS A 41 9.27 7.50 -5.75
C HIS A 41 8.90 6.52 -6.86
N GLY A 42 9.90 5.79 -7.35
CA GLY A 42 9.73 4.84 -8.45
C GLY A 42 10.09 5.48 -9.78
N SER A 43 9.30 5.21 -10.81
CA SER A 43 9.59 5.78 -12.14
C SER A 43 9.43 7.30 -12.14
N THR A 44 10.06 7.95 -13.13
CA THR A 44 10.00 9.41 -13.25
C THR A 44 8.64 9.91 -13.73
N VAL A 45 7.88 9.07 -14.42
CA VAL A 45 6.58 9.42 -14.99
C VAL A 45 5.62 8.24 -14.80
N SER A 46 4.39 8.56 -14.47
CA SER A 46 3.28 7.61 -14.40
C SER A 46 2.03 8.23 -15.02
N ASP A 47 0.90 7.58 -14.82
CA ASP A 47 -0.37 7.99 -15.36
C ASP A 47 -1.52 7.59 -14.42
N ARG A 48 -2.76 7.82 -14.87
CA ARG A 48 -3.94 7.44 -14.11
C ARG A 48 -3.98 5.93 -13.83
N ALA A 49 -3.59 5.11 -14.80
CA ALA A 49 -3.56 3.66 -14.63
C ALA A 49 -2.55 3.24 -13.55
N GLY A 50 -1.37 3.87 -13.52
CA GLY A 50 -0.36 3.62 -12.49
C GLY A 50 -0.83 4.02 -11.10
N LEU A 51 -1.50 5.15 -10.97
CA LEU A 51 -2.08 5.60 -9.70
C LEU A 51 -3.22 4.68 -9.25
N THR A 52 -4.05 4.23 -10.18
CA THR A 52 -5.14 3.28 -9.91
C THR A 52 -4.58 1.93 -9.42
N ALA A 53 -3.53 1.43 -10.06
CA ALA A 53 -2.88 0.17 -9.65
C ALA A 53 -2.32 0.28 -8.23
N TYR A 54 -1.73 1.41 -7.87
CA TYR A 54 -1.25 1.69 -6.52
C TYR A 54 -2.40 1.65 -5.51
N ARG A 55 -3.49 2.34 -5.80
CA ARG A 55 -4.69 2.37 -4.96
C ARG A 55 -5.27 0.96 -4.78
N ASP A 56 -5.39 0.20 -5.86
CA ASP A 56 -5.98 -1.14 -5.83
C ASP A 56 -5.11 -2.13 -5.05
N MET A 57 -3.78 -2.02 -5.17
CA MET A 57 -2.86 -2.81 -4.36
C MET A 57 -3.03 -2.51 -2.88
N LEU A 58 -3.05 -1.23 -2.50
CA LEU A 58 -3.23 -0.84 -1.10
C LEU A 58 -4.56 -1.35 -0.53
N GLN A 59 -5.64 -1.23 -1.31
CA GLN A 59 -6.96 -1.70 -0.86
C GLN A 59 -6.97 -3.22 -0.67
N ALA A 60 -6.46 -3.97 -1.64
CA ALA A 60 -6.47 -5.43 -1.58
C ALA A 60 -5.61 -5.95 -0.42
N VAL A 61 -4.42 -5.41 -0.23
CA VAL A 61 -3.53 -5.81 0.88
C VAL A 61 -4.17 -5.46 2.22
N THR A 62 -4.71 -4.25 2.34
CA THR A 62 -5.38 -3.81 3.57
C THR A 62 -6.55 -4.72 3.92
N ASP A 63 -7.39 -5.06 2.95
CA ASP A 63 -8.55 -5.93 3.18
C ASP A 63 -8.12 -7.34 3.62
N ARG A 64 -7.10 -7.91 2.99
CA ARG A 64 -6.58 -9.24 3.36
C ARG A 64 -6.01 -9.25 4.77
N ILE A 65 -5.23 -8.25 5.11
CA ILE A 65 -4.64 -8.15 6.45
C ILE A 65 -5.72 -7.92 7.49
N GLN A 66 -6.74 -7.10 7.20
CA GLN A 66 -7.86 -6.88 8.11
C GLN A 66 -8.61 -8.18 8.41
N VAL A 67 -8.85 -9.03 7.41
CA VAL A 67 -9.47 -10.34 7.62
C VAL A 67 -8.65 -11.20 8.58
N LEU A 68 -7.34 -11.24 8.40
CA LEU A 68 -6.45 -12.02 9.28
C LEU A 68 -6.43 -11.46 10.70
N ILE A 69 -6.45 -10.14 10.86
CA ILE A 69 -6.55 -9.49 12.17
C ILE A 69 -7.88 -9.88 12.84
N ASP A 70 -8.99 -9.84 12.11
CA ASP A 70 -10.33 -10.19 12.63
C ASP A 70 -10.42 -11.66 13.04
N GLU A 71 -9.58 -12.52 12.44
CA GLU A 71 -9.43 -13.92 12.83
C GLU A 71 -8.54 -14.11 14.07
N GLY A 72 -7.98 -13.04 14.61
CA GLY A 72 -7.09 -13.09 15.77
C GLY A 72 -5.66 -13.49 15.48
N ARG A 73 -5.23 -13.39 14.21
CA ARG A 73 -3.85 -13.73 13.83
C ARG A 73 -2.83 -12.74 14.37
N THR A 74 -1.69 -13.26 14.79
CA THR A 74 -0.54 -12.44 15.21
C THR A 74 0.18 -11.85 13.99
N LEU A 75 1.08 -10.88 14.23
CA LEU A 75 1.91 -10.33 13.15
C LEU A 75 2.69 -11.43 12.41
N ASP A 76 3.31 -12.34 13.15
CA ASP A 76 4.08 -13.44 12.55
C ASP A 76 3.21 -14.33 11.67
N GLU A 77 2.00 -14.61 12.11
CA GLU A 77 1.03 -15.41 11.32
C GLU A 77 0.56 -14.66 10.07
N VAL A 78 0.34 -13.35 10.18
CA VAL A 78 -0.04 -12.53 9.02
C VAL A 78 1.10 -12.47 8.01
N GLN A 79 2.34 -12.29 8.45
CA GLN A 79 3.50 -12.31 7.56
C GLN A 79 3.67 -13.68 6.89
N ALA A 80 3.46 -14.76 7.64
CA ALA A 80 3.55 -16.13 7.10
C ALA A 80 2.46 -16.41 6.05
N ALA A 81 1.30 -15.78 6.15
CA ALA A 81 0.21 -15.92 5.19
C ALA A 81 0.52 -15.23 3.85
N ARG A 82 1.56 -14.38 3.79
CA ARG A 82 2.04 -13.71 2.57
C ARG A 82 0.92 -12.99 1.80
N PRO A 83 0.25 -12.01 2.43
CA PRO A 83 -0.90 -11.34 1.81
C PRO A 83 -0.53 -10.47 0.60
N THR A 84 0.76 -10.24 0.36
CA THR A 84 1.27 -9.41 -0.73
C THR A 84 1.88 -10.22 -1.88
N THR A 85 1.73 -11.54 -1.88
CA THR A 85 2.44 -12.47 -2.80
C THR A 85 2.37 -12.04 -4.27
N GLU A 86 1.20 -11.64 -4.77
CA GLU A 86 1.04 -11.29 -6.19
C GLU A 86 1.85 -10.06 -6.59
N TRP A 87 2.09 -9.14 -5.67
CA TRP A 87 2.81 -7.88 -5.94
C TRP A 87 4.30 -7.96 -5.61
N ASP A 88 4.73 -8.91 -4.80
CA ASP A 88 6.11 -8.99 -4.31
C ASP A 88 7.18 -8.98 -5.42
N PRO A 89 7.01 -9.68 -6.56
CA PRO A 89 8.05 -9.71 -7.59
C PRO A 89 8.38 -8.34 -8.19
N VAL A 90 7.42 -7.41 -8.23
CA VAL A 90 7.60 -6.07 -8.77
C VAL A 90 7.69 -5.04 -7.65
N TRP A 91 6.74 -5.03 -6.73
CA TRP A 91 6.57 -3.98 -5.72
C TRP A 91 7.44 -4.17 -4.50
N GLY A 92 7.87 -5.39 -4.23
CA GLY A 92 8.63 -5.77 -3.03
C GLY A 92 10.14 -5.74 -3.19
N GLN A 93 10.67 -5.22 -4.30
CA GLN A 93 12.09 -5.28 -4.63
C GLN A 93 12.86 -3.99 -4.29
N ASN A 94 12.28 -3.09 -3.52
CA ASN A 94 12.84 -1.80 -3.18
C ASN A 94 13.11 -1.70 -1.67
N PHE A 95 13.22 -0.49 -1.14
CA PHE A 95 13.58 -0.31 0.28
C PHE A 95 12.56 -0.88 1.27
N MET A 96 11.27 -0.90 0.88
CA MET A 96 10.22 -1.48 1.72
C MET A 96 10.01 -2.94 1.30
N THR A 97 10.54 -3.87 2.10
CA THR A 97 10.37 -5.31 1.83
C THR A 97 8.92 -5.75 2.09
N PRO A 98 8.48 -6.90 1.52
CA PRO A 98 7.16 -7.43 1.81
C PRO A 98 6.86 -7.58 3.29
N GLU A 99 7.81 -8.10 4.07
CA GLU A 99 7.65 -8.29 5.51
C GLU A 99 7.47 -6.97 6.25
N HIS A 100 8.27 -5.96 5.89
CA HIS A 100 8.17 -4.64 6.50
C HIS A 100 6.86 -3.95 6.13
N PHE A 101 6.41 -4.09 4.88
CA PHE A 101 5.14 -3.51 4.45
C PHE A 101 3.96 -4.14 5.18
N VAL A 102 3.94 -5.48 5.28
CA VAL A 102 2.90 -6.18 6.05
C VAL A 102 2.91 -5.72 7.51
N ARG A 103 4.08 -5.60 8.12
CA ARG A 103 4.20 -5.08 9.49
C ARG A 103 3.65 -3.66 9.62
N LEU A 104 3.94 -2.80 8.66
CA LEU A 104 3.45 -1.42 8.66
C LEU A 104 1.92 -1.39 8.62
N VAL A 105 1.32 -2.13 7.69
CA VAL A 105 -0.15 -2.19 7.55
C VAL A 105 -0.79 -2.81 8.79
N TYR A 106 -0.24 -3.91 9.30
CA TYR A 106 -0.73 -4.55 10.52
C TYR A 106 -0.69 -3.58 11.71
N GLY A 107 0.43 -2.88 11.88
CA GLY A 107 0.59 -1.91 12.97
C GLY A 107 -0.38 -0.75 12.86
N ASP A 108 -0.59 -0.24 11.64
CA ASP A 108 -1.56 0.82 11.40
C ASP A 108 -2.98 0.38 11.73
N LEU A 109 -3.38 -0.81 11.26
CA LEU A 109 -4.75 -1.30 11.48
C LEU A 109 -5.04 -1.70 12.93
N THR A 110 -4.04 -2.18 13.65
CA THR A 110 -4.21 -2.57 15.06
C THR A 110 -3.88 -1.47 16.04
N GLY A 111 -3.09 -0.50 15.66
CA GLY A 111 -2.55 0.53 16.56
C GLY A 111 -1.49 -0.01 17.51
N GLU A 112 -0.91 -1.18 17.26
CA GLU A 112 -0.04 -1.89 18.22
C GLU A 112 1.46 -1.77 17.92
N LEU A 113 1.87 -1.32 16.75
CA LEU A 113 3.29 -1.26 16.38
C LEU A 113 3.79 0.20 16.13
#